data_a97b8b79551f376454d8eef4c4673391
#
_entry.id   a97b8b79551f376454d8eef4c4673391
#
_cell.length_a   1.000
_cell.length_b   1.000
_cell.length_c   1.000
_cell.angle_alpha   90.00
_cell.angle_beta   90.00
_cell.angle_gamma   90.00
#
_symmetry.space_group_name_H-M   'P 1'
#
loop_
_entity.id
_entity.type
_entity.pdbx_description
1 polymer ?
#
loop_
_entity_poly.entity_id
_entity_poly.type
_entity_poly.pdbx_seq_one_letter_code
_entity_poly.pdbx_strand_id
1 'polypeptide(L)'
;MERNIKEEGKFRYVEIGEGTPIIILHGLMGGLSNFDGVSDYFPKKGYKVVLPELPIYTLNILKTNIKAFAKFVHDFVKHKKYEKIILLGNSLGGHIALYYTKMHPESVEALIITGSSGLYESAMGDSYPRRGDYEFIKKKAEDVFYDPAVATKEIVDDVFTTVNDRIKLI
;
A
#
# COMPACT_ATOMS: atom_id res chain seq x y z
N MET A 1 8.00 17.52 1.58
CA MET A 1 8.57 17.46 2.97
C MET A 1 9.43 16.21 3.05
N GLU A 2 10.69 16.34 3.47
CA GLU A 2 11.55 15.16 3.68
C GLU A 2 10.94 14.32 4.81
N ARG A 3 10.54 13.11 4.49
CA ARG A 3 9.94 12.19 5.47
C ARG A 3 11.05 11.52 6.27
N ASN A 4 11.02 11.70 7.57
CA ASN A 4 11.95 10.99 8.45
C ASN A 4 11.55 9.50 8.53
N ILE A 5 12.28 8.65 7.82
CA ILE A 5 12.11 7.21 7.86
C ILE A 5 12.76 6.68 9.13
N LYS A 6 11.96 6.00 9.94
CA LYS A 6 12.42 5.29 11.14
C LYS A 6 12.74 3.84 10.79
N GLU A 7 13.78 3.31 11.41
CA GLU A 7 14.19 1.91 11.27
C GLU A 7 14.25 1.26 12.65
N GLU A 8 13.43 0.25 12.88
CA GLU A 8 13.36 -0.49 14.14
C GLU A 8 13.34 -1.99 13.83
N GLY A 9 14.49 -2.65 13.97
CA GLY A 9 14.67 -4.06 13.60
C GLY A 9 14.40 -4.29 12.12
N LYS A 10 13.39 -5.11 11.81
CA LYS A 10 12.98 -5.38 10.42
C LYS A 10 11.99 -4.36 9.83
N PHE A 11 11.60 -3.37 10.61
CA PHE A 11 10.55 -2.42 10.22
C PHE A 11 11.16 -1.09 9.80
N ARG A 12 10.80 -0.67 8.59
CA ARG A 12 11.02 0.68 8.08
C ARG A 12 9.66 1.35 7.93
N TYR A 13 9.51 2.57 8.43
CA TYR A 13 8.23 3.25 8.43
C TYR A 13 8.38 4.76 8.63
N VAL A 14 7.34 5.49 8.23
CA VAL A 14 7.17 6.91 8.58
C VAL A 14 6.10 7.01 9.66
N GLU A 15 6.31 7.88 10.64
CA GLU A 15 5.36 8.13 11.71
C GLU A 15 5.26 9.63 11.96
N ILE A 16 4.03 10.17 11.92
CA ILE A 16 3.74 11.60 12.03
C ILE A 16 2.56 11.81 12.96
N GLY A 17 2.67 12.78 13.88
CA GLY A 17 1.60 13.13 14.81
C GLY A 17 1.48 12.20 16.02
N GLU A 18 0.44 12.44 16.79
CA GLU A 18 0.14 11.72 18.04
C GLU A 18 -1.35 11.34 18.07
N GLY A 19 -1.74 10.42 18.97
CA GLY A 19 -3.11 9.95 19.13
C GLY A 19 -3.37 8.57 18.52
N THR A 20 -4.62 8.28 18.16
CA THR A 20 -5.02 6.99 17.60
C THR A 20 -4.26 6.69 16.30
N PRO A 21 -3.59 5.54 16.18
CA PRO A 21 -2.79 5.23 15.00
C PRO A 21 -3.67 4.88 13.80
N ILE A 22 -3.43 5.60 12.69
CA ILE A 22 -3.90 5.26 11.36
C ILE A 22 -2.73 4.59 10.64
N ILE A 23 -2.80 3.28 10.45
CA ILE A 23 -1.79 2.54 9.70
C ILE A 23 -2.19 2.52 8.22
N ILE A 24 -1.34 3.08 7.37
CA ILE A 24 -1.56 3.19 5.93
C ILE A 24 -0.77 2.09 5.23
N LEU A 25 -1.48 1.24 4.48
CA LEU A 25 -0.90 0.14 3.70
C LEU A 25 -0.95 0.50 2.21
N HIS A 26 0.23 0.65 1.61
CA HIS A 26 0.39 1.02 0.20
C HIS A 26 0.13 -0.14 -0.75
N GLY A 27 -0.12 0.17 -2.02
CA GLY A 27 -0.28 -0.80 -3.10
C GLY A 27 1.06 -1.33 -3.63
N LEU A 28 0.98 -2.23 -4.62
CA LEU A 28 2.13 -2.88 -5.22
C LEU A 28 3.13 -1.87 -5.83
N MET A 29 2.61 -0.87 -6.53
CA MET A 29 3.40 0.18 -7.18
C MET A 29 3.33 1.53 -6.44
N GLY A 30 2.72 1.54 -5.26
CA GLY A 30 2.54 2.73 -4.46
C GLY A 30 3.72 2.98 -3.52
N GLY A 31 4.28 4.18 -3.58
CA GLY A 31 5.24 4.66 -2.59
C GLY A 31 4.58 5.37 -1.42
N LEU A 32 5.38 5.75 -0.44
CA LEU A 32 4.92 6.54 0.71
C LEU A 32 4.39 7.92 0.30
N SER A 33 4.86 8.46 -0.83
CA SER A 33 4.45 9.78 -1.37
C SER A 33 2.98 9.83 -1.82
N ASN A 34 2.39 8.70 -2.20
CA ASN A 34 0.98 8.65 -2.62
C ASN A 34 0.01 9.06 -1.51
N PHE A 35 0.49 9.14 -0.26
CA PHE A 35 -0.32 9.46 0.92
C PHE A 35 0.06 10.79 1.57
N ASP A 36 0.72 11.72 0.82
CA ASP A 36 1.16 13.00 1.37
C ASP A 36 -0.02 13.81 1.94
N GLY A 37 -1.12 13.94 1.20
CA GLY A 37 -2.30 14.66 1.67
C GLY A 37 -2.91 14.06 2.95
N VAL A 38 -2.94 12.73 3.06
CA VAL A 38 -3.41 12.01 4.27
C VAL A 38 -2.47 12.26 5.43
N SER A 39 -1.15 12.18 5.16
CA SER A 39 -0.09 12.36 6.16
C SER A 39 -0.02 13.79 6.69
N ASP A 40 -0.45 14.77 5.89
CA ASP A 40 -0.48 16.18 6.31
C ASP A 40 -1.78 16.57 7.03
N TYR A 41 -2.88 15.90 6.72
CA TYR A 41 -4.20 16.23 7.25
C TYR A 41 -4.50 15.60 8.61
N PHE A 42 -4.36 14.29 8.72
CA PHE A 42 -4.80 13.57 9.92
C PHE A 42 -4.02 13.87 11.20
N PRO A 43 -2.71 14.15 11.16
CA PRO A 43 -1.98 14.59 12.36
C PRO A 43 -2.54 15.87 12.97
N LYS A 44 -3.01 16.81 12.14
CA LYS A 44 -3.66 18.05 12.59
C LYS A 44 -5.04 17.82 13.23
N LYS A 45 -5.57 16.59 13.11
CA LYS A 45 -6.86 16.16 13.67
C LYS A 45 -6.70 15.24 14.90
N GLY A 46 -5.48 15.14 15.44
CA GLY A 46 -5.20 14.35 16.64
C GLY A 46 -5.05 12.84 16.36
N TYR A 47 -4.63 12.48 15.14
CA TYR A 47 -4.29 11.11 14.79
C TYR A 47 -2.79 10.96 14.59
N LYS A 48 -2.29 9.77 14.88
CA LYS A 48 -0.94 9.35 14.52
C LYS A 48 -0.98 8.62 13.19
N VAL A 49 -0.40 9.18 12.15
CA VAL A 49 -0.28 8.53 10.85
C VAL A 49 0.99 7.70 10.80
N VAL A 50 0.86 6.43 10.43
CA VAL A 50 1.95 5.46 10.37
C VAL A 50 1.93 4.76 9.02
N LEU A 51 3.04 4.85 8.28
CA LEU A 51 3.20 4.24 6.96
C LEU A 51 4.35 3.23 7.02
N PRO A 52 4.09 1.95 7.33
CA PRO A 52 5.11 0.92 7.23
C PRO A 52 5.43 0.62 5.76
N GLU A 53 6.72 0.45 5.48
CA GLU A 53 7.17 -0.07 4.20
C GLU A 53 6.89 -1.58 4.15
N LEU A 54 5.94 -1.97 3.30
CA LEU A 54 5.59 -3.38 3.16
C LEU A 54 6.73 -4.14 2.47
N PRO A 55 7.07 -5.36 2.91
CA PRO A 55 8.19 -6.13 2.36
C PRO A 55 7.84 -6.80 1.02
N ILE A 56 7.22 -6.05 0.10
CA ILE A 56 6.69 -6.58 -1.17
C ILE A 56 7.81 -7.16 -2.04
N TYR A 57 8.97 -6.46 -2.06
CA TYR A 57 10.10 -6.82 -2.91
C TYR A 57 11.26 -7.51 -2.15
N THR A 58 11.16 -7.61 -0.83
CA THR A 58 12.21 -8.19 0.01
C THR A 58 11.90 -9.60 0.49
N LEU A 59 10.65 -10.03 0.41
CA LEU A 59 10.27 -11.41 0.69
C LEU A 59 10.63 -12.33 -0.47
N ASN A 60 11.02 -13.57 -0.13
CA ASN A 60 11.17 -14.62 -1.12
C ASN A 60 9.84 -14.82 -1.87
N ILE A 61 9.88 -14.89 -3.21
CA ILE A 61 8.70 -14.97 -4.07
C ILE A 61 7.74 -16.11 -3.69
N LEU A 62 8.28 -17.25 -3.23
CA LEU A 62 7.49 -18.40 -2.77
C LEU A 62 6.74 -18.13 -1.47
N LYS A 63 7.14 -17.11 -0.71
CA LYS A 63 6.51 -16.68 0.55
C LYS A 63 5.72 -15.39 0.41
N THR A 64 5.69 -14.79 -0.78
CA THR A 64 4.99 -13.55 -1.06
C THR A 64 3.51 -13.83 -1.28
N ASN A 65 2.69 -13.57 -0.25
CA ASN A 65 1.25 -13.73 -0.30
C ASN A 65 0.57 -12.84 0.77
N ILE A 66 -0.74 -12.67 0.65
CA ILE A 66 -1.54 -11.81 1.55
C ILE A 66 -1.38 -12.19 3.03
N LYS A 67 -1.30 -13.48 3.34
CA LYS A 67 -1.11 -13.95 4.73
C LYS A 67 0.22 -13.49 5.31
N ALA A 68 1.29 -13.55 4.51
CA ALA A 68 2.62 -13.12 4.93
C ALA A 68 2.67 -11.60 5.18
N PHE A 69 2.03 -10.81 4.31
CA PHE A 69 1.92 -9.37 4.50
C PHE A 69 1.06 -9.01 5.70
N ALA A 70 -0.09 -9.65 5.89
CA ALA A 70 -0.92 -9.43 7.07
C ALA A 70 -0.19 -9.82 8.37
N LYS A 71 0.61 -10.91 8.32
CA LYS A 71 1.49 -11.26 9.45
C LYS A 71 2.54 -10.18 9.72
N PHE A 72 3.15 -9.62 8.69
CA PHE A 72 4.08 -8.50 8.85
C PHE A 72 3.42 -7.32 9.55
N VAL A 73 2.19 -6.93 9.12
CA VAL A 73 1.41 -5.86 9.77
C VAL A 73 1.11 -6.21 11.22
N HIS A 74 0.73 -7.45 11.51
CA HIS A 74 0.49 -7.91 12.88
C HIS A 74 1.74 -7.81 13.77
N ASP A 75 2.88 -8.27 13.26
CA ASP A 75 4.15 -8.18 13.96
C ASP A 75 4.52 -6.71 14.23
N PHE A 76 4.25 -5.81 13.26
CA PHE A 76 4.47 -4.38 13.39
C PHE A 76 3.56 -3.74 14.46
N VAL A 77 2.26 -4.02 14.41
CA VAL A 77 1.28 -3.53 15.42
C VAL A 77 1.69 -3.96 16.82
N LYS A 78 2.10 -5.22 16.99
CA LYS A 78 2.62 -5.73 18.28
C LYS A 78 3.92 -5.05 18.70
N HIS A 79 4.85 -4.85 17.77
CA HIS A 79 6.12 -4.16 18.05
C HIS A 79 5.87 -2.74 18.55
N LYS A 80 4.93 -2.02 17.93
CA LYS A 80 4.53 -0.67 18.33
C LYS A 80 3.63 -0.63 19.57
N LYS A 81 3.19 -1.78 20.07
CA LYS A 81 2.26 -1.94 21.21
C LYS A 81 0.94 -1.18 21.01
N TYR A 82 0.44 -1.15 19.77
CA TYR A 82 -0.85 -0.55 19.48
C TYR A 82 -1.98 -1.50 19.86
N GLU A 83 -2.90 -1.05 20.73
CA GLU A 83 -4.06 -1.83 21.15
C GLU A 83 -5.21 -1.73 20.15
N LYS A 84 -5.45 -0.52 19.65
CA LYS A 84 -6.46 -0.21 18.63
C LYS A 84 -5.83 0.57 17.50
N ILE A 85 -6.23 0.25 16.29
CA ILE A 85 -5.73 0.89 15.07
C ILE A 85 -6.86 1.18 14.10
N ILE A 86 -6.69 2.22 13.32
CA ILE A 86 -7.44 2.43 12.08
C ILE A 86 -6.55 1.93 10.94
N LEU A 87 -7.10 1.10 10.05
CA LEU A 87 -6.41 0.67 8.85
C LEU A 87 -6.90 1.45 7.64
N LEU A 88 -5.98 2.02 6.88
CA LEU A 88 -6.24 2.60 5.57
C LEU A 88 -5.42 1.84 4.53
N GLY A 89 -6.06 1.17 3.60
CA GLY A 89 -5.40 0.36 2.60
C GLY A 89 -5.80 0.74 1.17
N ASN A 90 -4.81 0.86 0.29
CA ASN A 90 -5.01 1.09 -1.14
C ASN A 90 -4.58 -0.13 -1.95
N SER A 91 -5.39 -0.55 -2.93
CA SER A 91 -5.07 -1.65 -3.84
C SER A 91 -4.68 -2.94 -3.09
N LEU A 92 -3.47 -3.46 -3.27
CA LEU A 92 -2.90 -4.57 -2.50
C LEU A 92 -2.95 -4.30 -0.99
N GLY A 93 -2.65 -3.06 -0.56
CA GLY A 93 -2.74 -2.67 0.85
C GLY A 93 -4.16 -2.77 1.41
N GLY A 94 -5.18 -2.51 0.57
CA GLY A 94 -6.58 -2.73 0.93
C GLY A 94 -6.90 -4.20 1.15
N HIS A 95 -6.41 -5.10 0.28
CA HIS A 95 -6.58 -6.54 0.46
C HIS A 95 -5.88 -7.04 1.74
N ILE A 96 -4.68 -6.54 2.02
CA ILE A 96 -3.96 -6.86 3.27
C ILE A 96 -4.78 -6.39 4.48
N ALA A 97 -5.32 -5.16 4.42
CA ALA A 97 -6.13 -4.58 5.49
C ALA A 97 -7.41 -5.38 5.75
N LEU A 98 -8.11 -5.80 4.68
CA LEU A 98 -9.28 -6.68 4.76
C LEU A 98 -8.94 -8.02 5.45
N TYR A 99 -7.85 -8.66 4.98
CA TYR A 99 -7.43 -9.94 5.56
C TYR A 99 -7.00 -9.77 7.01
N TYR A 100 -6.24 -8.72 7.35
CA TYR A 100 -5.85 -8.41 8.73
C TYR A 100 -7.07 -8.21 9.63
N THR A 101 -8.04 -7.39 9.20
CA THR A 101 -9.27 -7.13 9.96
C THR A 101 -10.07 -8.40 10.21
N LYS A 102 -10.14 -9.30 9.22
CA LYS A 102 -10.78 -10.62 9.39
C LYS A 102 -10.09 -11.46 10.47
N MET A 103 -8.77 -11.39 10.57
CA MET A 103 -7.99 -12.21 11.51
C MET A 103 -7.89 -11.59 12.92
N HIS A 104 -7.99 -10.26 13.02
CA HIS A 104 -7.78 -9.49 14.23
C HIS A 104 -8.83 -8.38 14.41
N PRO A 105 -10.14 -8.72 14.35
CA PRO A 105 -11.22 -7.71 14.43
C PRO A 105 -11.18 -6.91 15.72
N GLU A 106 -10.70 -7.52 16.80
CA GLU A 106 -10.59 -6.89 18.11
C GLU A 106 -9.60 -5.73 18.15
N SER A 107 -8.61 -5.69 17.27
CA SER A 107 -7.60 -4.63 17.21
C SER A 107 -7.92 -3.52 16.22
N VAL A 108 -8.93 -3.68 15.36
CA VAL A 108 -9.28 -2.71 14.32
C VAL A 108 -10.51 -1.90 14.73
N GLU A 109 -10.29 -0.60 14.94
CA GLU A 109 -11.36 0.35 15.26
C GLU A 109 -12.14 0.76 14.01
N ALA A 110 -11.44 0.99 12.89
CA ALA A 110 -12.04 1.32 11.61
C ALA A 110 -11.18 0.79 10.45
N LEU A 111 -11.84 0.46 9.35
CA LEU A 111 -11.22 0.03 8.09
C LEU A 111 -11.63 0.94 6.96
N ILE A 112 -10.64 1.56 6.30
CA ILE A 112 -10.81 2.41 5.13
C ILE A 112 -10.07 1.74 3.97
N ILE A 113 -10.78 1.47 2.87
CA ILE A 113 -10.18 0.85 1.69
C ILE A 113 -10.45 1.70 0.45
N THR A 114 -9.44 1.83 -0.40
CA THR A 114 -9.53 2.60 -1.64
C THR A 114 -9.00 1.74 -2.80
N GLY A 115 -9.82 1.53 -3.84
CA GLY A 115 -9.45 0.70 -5.00
C GLY A 115 -8.88 -0.66 -4.60
N SER A 116 -9.47 -1.31 -3.59
CA SER A 116 -8.92 -2.54 -3.01
C SER A 116 -9.02 -3.72 -3.96
N SER A 117 -7.93 -4.47 -4.14
CA SER A 117 -7.99 -5.84 -4.65
C SER A 117 -8.63 -6.79 -3.61
N GLY A 118 -9.03 -7.97 -4.04
CA GLY A 118 -9.60 -9.00 -3.16
C GLY A 118 -11.09 -8.86 -2.84
N LEU A 119 -11.80 -7.88 -3.41
CA LEU A 119 -13.26 -7.74 -3.32
C LEU A 119 -13.93 -8.11 -4.64
N TYR A 120 -13.47 -7.51 -5.72
CA TYR A 120 -13.92 -7.80 -7.07
C TYR A 120 -12.73 -7.71 -8.03
N GLU A 121 -12.49 -8.77 -8.77
CA GLU A 121 -11.40 -8.86 -9.73
C GLU A 121 -11.99 -9.10 -11.12
N SER A 122 -12.03 -8.07 -11.96
CA SER A 122 -12.32 -8.25 -13.38
C SER A 122 -11.01 -8.50 -14.14
N ALA A 123 -10.75 -9.76 -14.50
CA ALA A 123 -9.72 -10.16 -15.46
C ALA A 123 -8.34 -9.45 -15.34
N MET A 124 -7.73 -9.48 -14.16
CA MET A 124 -6.32 -9.06 -14.01
C MET A 124 -5.33 -9.97 -14.76
N GLY A 125 -5.81 -11.11 -15.31
CA GLY A 125 -4.96 -12.08 -15.99
C GLY A 125 -4.31 -11.61 -17.29
N ASP A 126 -4.81 -10.55 -17.91
CA ASP A 126 -4.35 -10.10 -19.23
C ASP A 126 -3.21 -9.07 -19.21
N SER A 127 -2.77 -8.65 -18.03
CA SER A 127 -1.81 -7.52 -17.91
C SER A 127 -0.35 -7.92 -18.13
N TYR A 128 0.03 -9.15 -17.80
CA TYR A 128 1.43 -9.59 -17.79
C TYR A 128 2.08 -9.84 -19.16
N PRO A 129 1.37 -10.33 -20.21
CA PRO A 129 2.02 -10.63 -21.49
C PRO A 129 2.51 -9.40 -22.25
N ARG A 130 1.96 -8.21 -21.97
CA ARG A 130 2.19 -6.97 -22.74
C ARG A 130 2.93 -5.85 -21.98
N ARG A 131 3.66 -6.18 -20.94
CA ARG A 131 4.37 -5.17 -20.14
C ARG A 131 5.36 -4.31 -20.90
N GLY A 132 5.89 -4.79 -22.04
CA GLY A 132 6.75 -4.03 -22.93
C GLY A 132 6.02 -3.11 -23.91
N ASP A 133 4.69 -3.14 -23.94
CA ASP A 133 3.86 -2.31 -24.80
C ASP A 133 3.40 -1.07 -24.02
N TYR A 134 4.01 0.08 -24.35
CA TYR A 134 3.74 1.34 -23.66
C TYR A 134 2.27 1.79 -23.76
N GLU A 135 1.67 1.67 -24.94
CA GLU A 135 0.28 2.07 -25.15
C GLU A 135 -0.69 1.16 -24.38
N PHE A 136 -0.39 -0.12 -24.26
CA PHE A 136 -1.15 -1.04 -23.43
C PHE A 136 -1.05 -0.65 -21.95
N ILE A 137 0.15 -0.35 -21.44
CA ILE A 137 0.37 0.10 -20.07
C ILE A 137 -0.33 1.43 -19.80
N LYS A 138 -0.23 2.37 -20.74
CA LYS A 138 -0.93 3.67 -20.67
C LYS A 138 -2.43 3.47 -20.50
N LYS A 139 -3.06 2.68 -21.36
CA LYS A 139 -4.49 2.38 -21.28
C LYS A 139 -4.86 1.74 -19.93
N LYS A 140 -4.05 0.81 -19.45
CA LYS A 140 -4.27 0.18 -18.14
C LYS A 140 -4.11 1.16 -16.98
N ALA A 141 -3.18 2.11 -17.07
CA ALA A 141 -3.04 3.18 -16.08
C ALA A 141 -4.26 4.12 -16.10
N GLU A 142 -4.74 4.49 -17.29
CA GLU A 142 -5.96 5.30 -17.47
C GLU A 142 -7.19 4.60 -16.88
N ASP A 143 -7.34 3.29 -17.07
CA ASP A 143 -8.47 2.48 -16.57
C ASP A 143 -8.54 2.42 -15.03
N VAL A 144 -7.45 2.75 -14.32
CA VAL A 144 -7.40 2.72 -12.84
C VAL A 144 -8.09 3.96 -12.24
N PHE A 145 -8.12 5.08 -12.97
CA PHE A 145 -8.67 6.33 -12.47
C PHE A 145 -10.10 6.55 -12.93
N TYR A 146 -10.92 7.18 -12.09
CA TYR A 146 -12.26 7.63 -12.49
C TYR A 146 -12.19 8.63 -13.66
N ASP A 147 -11.23 9.55 -13.59
CA ASP A 147 -10.88 10.45 -14.68
C ASP A 147 -9.56 9.99 -15.32
N PRO A 148 -9.59 9.45 -16.55
CA PRO A 148 -8.39 8.98 -17.23
C PRO A 148 -7.30 10.06 -17.40
N ALA A 149 -7.68 11.35 -17.41
CA ALA A 149 -6.73 12.47 -17.53
C ALA A 149 -5.75 12.57 -16.33
N VAL A 150 -6.11 11.95 -15.20
CA VAL A 150 -5.21 11.85 -14.03
C VAL A 150 -3.98 10.98 -14.32
N ALA A 151 -4.07 10.04 -15.25
CA ALA A 151 -2.93 9.24 -15.71
C ALA A 151 -2.01 10.08 -16.60
N THR A 152 -1.34 11.06 -16.00
CA THR A 152 -0.37 11.92 -16.70
C THR A 152 0.76 11.09 -17.30
N LYS A 153 1.49 11.68 -18.26
CA LYS A 153 2.65 11.02 -18.88
C LYS A 153 3.66 10.55 -17.82
N GLU A 154 3.90 11.36 -16.79
CA GLU A 154 4.84 11.00 -15.70
C GLU A 154 4.37 9.76 -14.92
N ILE A 155 3.08 9.67 -14.62
CA ILE A 155 2.50 8.48 -13.96
C ILE A 155 2.64 7.25 -14.84
N VAL A 156 2.33 7.38 -16.15
CA VAL A 156 2.45 6.27 -17.10
C VAL A 156 3.91 5.82 -17.25
N ASP A 157 4.85 6.76 -17.35
CA ASP A 157 6.29 6.48 -17.45
C ASP A 157 6.80 5.76 -16.21
N ASP A 158 6.36 6.17 -15.00
CA ASP A 158 6.72 5.52 -13.73
C ASP A 158 6.17 4.09 -13.66
N VAL A 159 4.91 3.90 -14.03
CA VAL A 159 4.29 2.57 -14.11
C VAL A 159 5.03 1.70 -15.11
N PHE A 160 5.29 2.21 -16.33
CA PHE A 160 6.00 1.47 -17.38
C PHE A 160 7.40 1.05 -16.93
N THR A 161 8.13 1.95 -16.29
CA THR A 161 9.45 1.67 -15.73
C THR A 161 9.37 0.60 -14.66
N THR A 162 8.42 0.75 -13.72
CA THR A 162 8.25 -0.16 -12.58
C THR A 162 7.90 -1.58 -13.04
N VAL A 163 6.96 -1.74 -13.98
CA VAL A 163 6.56 -3.08 -14.46
C VAL A 163 7.63 -3.76 -15.36
N ASN A 164 8.60 -3.00 -15.85
CA ASN A 164 9.72 -3.51 -16.63
C ASN A 164 11.02 -3.62 -15.83
N ASP A 165 11.05 -3.12 -14.59
CA ASP A 165 12.20 -3.28 -13.70
C ASP A 165 12.27 -4.74 -13.22
N ARG A 166 13.23 -5.49 -13.79
CA ARG A 166 13.43 -6.92 -13.47
C ARG A 166 13.81 -7.16 -12.01
N ILE A 167 14.39 -6.18 -11.34
CA ILE A 167 14.78 -6.29 -9.93
C ILE A 167 13.56 -6.24 -9.02
N LYS A 168 12.52 -5.48 -9.40
CA LYS A 168 11.28 -5.36 -8.64
C LYS A 168 10.27 -6.48 -8.92
N LEU A 169 10.49 -7.30 -9.95
CA LEU A 169 9.58 -8.37 -10.37
C LEU A 169 10.07 -9.79 -10.00
N ILE A 170 11.27 -9.92 -9.43
CA ILE A 170 11.85 -11.16 -8.93
C ILE A 170 11.81 -11.17 -7.40
#